data_37121a4be5feda5948de0ab07617eb12
#
_entry.id   37121a4be5feda5948de0ab07617eb12
#
_cell.length_a   1.000
_cell.length_b   1.000
_cell.length_c   1.000
_cell.angle_alpha   90.00
_cell.angle_beta   90.00
_cell.angle_gamma   90.00
#
_symmetry.space_group_name_H-M   'P 1'
#
loop_
_entity.id
_entity.type
_entity.pdbx_description
1 polymer ?
#
loop_
_entity_poly.entity_id
_entity_poly.type
_entity_poly.pdbx_seq_one_letter_code
_entity_poly.pdbx_strand_id
1 'polypeptide(L)'
;ILSWIDFEYLSRVSMSKNKETFTITAALPYANGPIHIGHLAGVYIPADIFARYKRLTNNDVAFICGSDEHGVAISLASKKASISAKE
;
A
#
# COMPACT_ATOMS: atom_id res chain seq x y z
N ILE A 1 -28.67 -8.98 11.36
CA ILE A 1 -29.27 -8.45 10.09
C ILE A 1 -28.27 -8.41 8.94
N LEU A 2 -26.98 -8.41 9.21
CA LEU A 2 -25.93 -8.40 8.16
C LEU A 2 -25.56 -9.81 7.62
N SER A 3 -26.01 -10.89 8.23
CA SER A 3 -25.48 -12.24 8.00
C SER A 3 -25.88 -12.90 6.67
N TRP A 4 -27.08 -12.61 6.11
CA TRP A 4 -27.55 -13.27 4.89
C TRP A 4 -27.12 -12.57 3.60
N ILE A 5 -27.14 -11.25 3.60
CA ILE A 5 -26.70 -10.45 2.44
C ILE A 5 -25.20 -10.57 2.25
N ASP A 6 -24.44 -10.57 3.34
CA ASP A 6 -22.98 -10.71 3.31
C ASP A 6 -22.53 -12.09 2.83
N PHE A 7 -23.23 -13.15 3.26
CA PHE A 7 -22.89 -14.50 2.85
C PHE A 7 -23.20 -14.77 1.36
N GLU A 8 -24.34 -14.30 0.87
CA GLU A 8 -24.71 -14.44 -0.55
C GLU A 8 -23.82 -13.54 -1.44
N TYR A 9 -23.51 -12.33 -0.99
CA TYR A 9 -22.57 -11.46 -1.67
C TYR A 9 -21.16 -12.06 -1.72
N LEU A 10 -20.66 -12.57 -0.60
CA LEU A 10 -19.36 -13.24 -0.52
C LEU A 10 -19.31 -14.50 -1.37
N SER A 11 -20.40 -15.28 -1.43
CA SER A 11 -20.46 -16.46 -2.28
C SER A 11 -20.44 -16.12 -3.76
N ARG A 12 -21.09 -15.04 -4.18
CA ARG A 12 -21.05 -14.54 -5.57
C ARG A 12 -19.70 -13.97 -5.95
N VAL A 13 -19.06 -13.26 -5.04
CA VAL A 13 -17.69 -12.71 -5.22
C VAL A 13 -16.68 -13.86 -5.31
N SER A 14 -16.88 -14.94 -4.56
CA SER A 14 -16.02 -16.13 -4.59
C SER A 14 -16.16 -16.96 -5.86
N MET A 15 -17.18 -16.75 -6.66
CA MET A 15 -17.46 -17.53 -7.88
C MET A 15 -16.87 -16.95 -9.17
N SER A 16 -15.97 -15.99 -9.10
CA SER A 16 -15.22 -15.56 -10.28
C SER A 16 -14.36 -16.75 -10.78
N LYS A 17 -14.79 -17.34 -11.90
CA LYS A 17 -14.14 -18.53 -12.48
C LYS A 17 -12.73 -18.25 -13.04
N ASN A 18 -12.38 -16.97 -13.25
CA ASN A 18 -11.09 -16.56 -13.78
C ASN A 18 -10.34 -15.77 -12.71
N LYS A 19 -9.35 -16.41 -12.10
CA LYS A 19 -8.42 -15.78 -11.18
C LYS A 19 -7.41 -14.97 -11.99
N GLU A 20 -7.36 -13.68 -11.74
CA GLU A 20 -6.40 -12.79 -12.36
C GLU A 20 -5.22 -12.52 -11.42
N THR A 21 -4.08 -12.17 -11.98
CA THR A 21 -2.89 -11.80 -11.22
C THR A 21 -2.64 -10.31 -11.35
N PHE A 22 -2.48 -9.63 -10.22
CA PHE A 22 -2.21 -8.20 -10.14
C PHE A 22 -0.88 -7.94 -9.43
N THR A 23 -0.05 -7.12 -10.03
CA THR A 23 1.08 -6.49 -9.34
C THR A 23 0.73 -5.03 -9.08
N ILE A 24 0.65 -4.67 -7.81
CA ILE A 24 0.31 -3.32 -7.36
C ILE A 24 1.56 -2.73 -6.72
N THR A 25 1.98 -1.58 -7.21
CA THR A 25 3.11 -0.84 -6.65
C THR A 25 2.64 0.50 -6.10
N ALA A 26 3.20 0.91 -4.98
CA ALA A 26 3.04 2.26 -4.45
C ALA A 26 4.34 3.03 -4.62
N ALA A 27 4.24 4.34 -4.84
CA ALA A 27 5.42 5.19 -4.94
C ALA A 27 6.25 5.12 -3.67
N LEU A 28 7.58 5.01 -3.83
CA LEU A 28 8.51 4.94 -2.71
C LEU A 28 8.51 6.27 -1.95
N PRO A 29 8.22 6.30 -0.64
CA PRO A 29 8.39 7.50 0.15
C PRO A 29 9.87 7.86 0.24
N TYR A 30 10.18 9.14 0.07
CA TYR A 30 11.53 9.64 0.25
C TYR A 30 11.83 9.84 1.73
N ALA A 31 12.90 9.21 2.23
CA ALA A 31 13.23 9.19 3.66
C ALA A 31 13.88 10.49 4.15
N ASN A 32 13.29 11.65 3.83
CA ASN A 32 13.77 12.98 4.24
C ASN A 32 12.94 13.61 5.36
N GLY A 33 11.96 12.92 5.88
CA GLY A 33 11.08 13.38 6.95
C GLY A 33 9.93 12.43 7.24
N PRO A 34 9.07 12.70 8.23
CA PRO A 34 7.96 11.84 8.58
C PRO A 34 6.90 11.81 7.48
N ILE A 35 6.24 10.65 7.38
CA ILE A 35 5.05 10.48 6.53
C ILE A 35 3.92 11.34 7.09
N HIS A 36 3.21 12.05 6.22
CA HIS A 36 2.07 12.89 6.58
C HIS A 36 0.80 12.46 5.83
N ILE A 37 -0.33 13.08 6.18
CA ILE A 37 -1.65 12.72 5.65
C ILE A 37 -1.73 12.79 4.12
N GLY A 38 -0.98 13.69 3.48
CA GLY A 38 -0.94 13.77 2.01
C GLY A 38 -0.34 12.53 1.35
N HIS A 39 0.71 11.95 1.94
CA HIS A 39 1.28 10.67 1.50
C HIS A 39 0.28 9.53 1.68
N LEU A 40 -0.38 9.48 2.84
CA LEU A 40 -1.35 8.43 3.16
C LEU A 40 -2.56 8.50 2.24
N ALA A 41 -3.20 9.65 2.14
CA ALA A 41 -4.43 9.82 1.36
C ALA A 41 -4.19 9.76 -0.16
N GLY A 42 -3.04 10.24 -0.64
CA GLY A 42 -2.74 10.30 -2.06
C GLY A 42 -2.22 9.00 -2.67
N VAL A 43 -1.54 8.17 -1.89
CA VAL A 43 -0.83 6.99 -2.42
C VAL A 43 -1.13 5.72 -1.63
N TYR A 44 -0.80 5.69 -0.32
CA TYR A 44 -0.72 4.42 0.41
C TYR A 44 -2.08 3.82 0.74
N ILE A 45 -3.03 4.62 1.21
CA ILE A 45 -4.38 4.15 1.52
C ILE A 45 -5.12 3.69 0.25
N PRO A 46 -5.13 4.44 -0.86
CA PRO A 46 -5.74 3.95 -2.10
C PRO A 46 -5.12 2.65 -2.62
N ALA A 47 -3.81 2.52 -2.57
CA ALA A 47 -3.11 1.31 -3.01
C ALA A 47 -3.45 0.10 -2.12
N ASP A 48 -3.50 0.28 -0.80
CA ASP A 48 -3.88 -0.76 0.15
C ASP A 48 -5.34 -1.20 -0.03
N ILE A 49 -6.26 -0.24 -0.18
CA ILE A 49 -7.68 -0.52 -0.44
C ILE A 49 -7.84 -1.33 -1.73
N PHE A 50 -7.17 -0.94 -2.80
CA PHE A 50 -7.24 -1.64 -4.07
C PHE A 50 -6.67 -3.06 -3.98
N ALA A 51 -5.54 -3.24 -3.30
CA ALA A 51 -4.94 -4.54 -3.08
C ALA A 51 -5.86 -5.47 -2.28
N ARG A 52 -6.46 -4.97 -1.21
CA ARG A 52 -7.43 -5.72 -0.40
C ARG A 52 -8.68 -6.09 -1.19
N TYR A 53 -9.22 -5.15 -1.95
CA TYR A 53 -10.37 -5.39 -2.81
C TYR A 53 -10.09 -6.52 -3.81
N LYS A 54 -8.96 -6.49 -4.49
CA LYS A 54 -8.59 -7.54 -5.45
C LYS A 54 -8.41 -8.91 -4.80
N ARG A 55 -7.83 -8.96 -3.60
CA ARG A 55 -7.74 -10.21 -2.82
C ARG A 55 -9.11 -10.74 -2.41
N LEU A 56 -10.01 -9.87 -1.96
CA LEU A 56 -11.37 -10.23 -1.60
C LEU A 56 -12.18 -10.74 -2.80
N THR A 57 -11.87 -10.28 -3.99
CA THR A 57 -12.49 -10.76 -5.24
C THR A 57 -11.77 -11.99 -5.83
N ASN A 58 -11.02 -12.72 -5.00
CA ASN A 58 -10.35 -13.98 -5.33
C ASN A 58 -9.26 -13.88 -6.40
N ASN A 59 -8.57 -12.75 -6.49
CA ASN A 59 -7.42 -12.60 -7.37
C ASN A 59 -6.10 -12.79 -6.63
N ASP A 60 -5.05 -13.12 -7.37
CA ASP A 60 -3.68 -13.11 -6.86
C ASP A 60 -3.12 -11.70 -6.88
N VAL A 61 -2.60 -11.23 -5.73
CA VAL A 61 -2.11 -9.87 -5.61
C VAL A 61 -0.74 -9.85 -4.96
N ALA A 62 0.26 -9.40 -5.72
CA ALA A 62 1.53 -8.92 -5.19
C ALA A 62 1.41 -7.41 -4.95
N PHE A 63 1.55 -7.00 -3.69
CA PHE A 63 1.60 -5.59 -3.33
C PHE A 63 3.00 -5.24 -2.86
N ILE A 64 3.66 -4.33 -3.59
CA ILE A 64 5.09 -4.03 -3.44
C ILE A 64 5.24 -2.53 -3.17
N CYS A 65 5.95 -2.22 -2.08
CA CYS A 65 6.38 -0.87 -1.73
C CYS A 65 7.73 -0.97 -1.01
N GLY A 66 8.50 0.07 -1.06
CA GLY A 66 9.76 0.22 -0.33
C GLY A 66 9.90 1.66 0.15
N SER A 67 11.11 2.05 0.54
CA SER A 67 11.49 3.44 0.83
C SER A 67 12.65 3.87 -0.06
N ASP A 68 12.69 5.13 -0.44
CA ASP A 68 13.84 5.72 -1.11
C ASP A 68 14.74 6.35 -0.04
N GLU A 69 15.84 5.64 0.25
CA GLU A 69 16.73 5.94 1.38
C GLU A 69 18.04 6.61 0.97
N HIS A 70 18.17 7.01 -0.30
CA HIS A 70 19.40 7.59 -0.83
C HIS A 70 19.19 9.00 -1.37
N GLY A 71 20.21 9.83 -1.24
CA GLY A 71 20.28 11.14 -1.84
C GLY A 71 20.70 12.27 -0.90
N VAL A 72 20.98 13.43 -1.51
CA VAL A 72 21.51 14.63 -0.79
C VAL A 72 20.54 15.15 0.26
N ALA A 73 19.23 15.10 -0.02
CA ALA A 73 18.23 15.61 0.91
C ALA A 73 18.18 14.80 2.21
N ILE A 74 18.38 13.47 2.14
CA ILE A 74 18.47 12.61 3.32
C ILE A 74 19.72 12.93 4.14
N SER A 75 20.85 13.10 3.46
CA SER A 75 22.11 13.49 4.13
C SER A 75 22.03 14.84 4.81
N LEU A 76 21.31 15.79 4.21
CA LEU A 76 21.08 17.11 4.83
C LEU A 76 20.11 17.02 6.01
N ALA A 77 19.03 16.24 5.87
CA ALA A 77 18.06 16.02 6.96
C ALA A 77 18.71 15.34 8.17
N SER A 78 19.53 14.31 7.95
CA SER A 78 20.26 13.62 9.02
C SER A 78 21.23 14.55 9.76
N LYS A 79 21.99 15.37 9.03
CA LYS A 79 22.86 16.39 9.64
C LYS A 79 22.08 17.39 10.48
N LYS A 80 20.92 17.86 9.99
CA LYS A 80 20.05 18.80 10.71
C LYS A 80 19.47 18.18 11.98
N ALA A 81 19.14 16.89 11.93
CA ALA A 81 18.61 16.15 13.06
C ALA A 81 19.72 15.62 14.01
N SER A 82 21.01 15.77 13.66
CA SER A 82 22.15 15.23 14.39
C SER A 82 22.11 13.71 14.60
N ILE A 83 21.58 13.01 13.62
CA ILE A 83 21.51 11.53 13.59
C ILE A 83 22.26 10.98 12.38
N SER A 84 22.57 9.68 12.41
CA SER A 84 23.15 8.99 11.27
C SER A 84 22.14 8.87 10.14
N ALA A 85 22.59 8.94 8.88
CA ALA A 85 21.72 8.70 7.72
C ALA A 85 21.15 7.26 7.65
N LYS A 86 21.62 6.36 8.51
CA LYS A 86 21.13 4.98 8.64
C LYS A 86 20.06 4.83 9.71
N GLU A 87 19.86 5.84 10.56
CA GLU A 87 18.82 5.89 11.58
C GLU A 87 17.55 6.55 11.04
#